data_dbf14260136cd44cfef6d5135f809a43
#
_entry.id   dbf14260136cd44cfef6d5135f809a43
#
_cell.length_a   1.000
_cell.length_b   1.000
_cell.length_c   1.000
_cell.angle_alpha   90.00
_cell.angle_beta   90.00
_cell.angle_gamma   90.00
#
_symmetry.space_group_name_H-M   'P 1'
#
loop_
_entity.id
_entity.type
_entity.pdbx_description
1 polymer ?
#
loop_
_entity_poly.entity_id
_entity_poly.type
_entity_poly.pdbx_seq_one_letter_code
_entity_poly.pdbx_strand_id
1 'polypeptide(L)'
;MSEPICKVADIIYVRFELTEFEEQKKYFDHFGLMLAYEDENSIFFRGSGTAPYAYVATKGKENKYIGTAYKANDYSDLEALSKEFNVDIVENTEPGGGHKVTVIDPDGIEVEVCHGMTPAEPVAVVSKVLNTGQSKQRENELQRFGKAADE
;
A
#
# COMPACT_ATOMS: atom_id res chain seq x y z
N MET A 1 19.28 -18.17 17.60
CA MET A 1 18.40 -17.13 17.06
C MET A 1 17.02 -17.41 17.63
N SER A 2 16.36 -16.43 18.23
CA SER A 2 14.96 -16.58 18.65
C SER A 2 14.06 -16.74 17.43
N GLU A 3 12.98 -17.53 17.55
CA GLU A 3 11.98 -17.59 16.50
C GLU A 3 11.32 -16.21 16.33
N PRO A 4 10.94 -15.82 15.09
CA PRO A 4 10.24 -14.57 14.86
C PRO A 4 8.86 -14.60 15.54
N ILE A 5 8.43 -13.46 16.08
CA ILE A 5 7.12 -13.31 16.75
C ILE A 5 5.98 -13.52 15.75
N CYS A 6 6.12 -12.98 14.55
CA CYS A 6 5.22 -13.23 13.43
C CYS A 6 6.00 -13.27 12.10
N LYS A 7 5.36 -13.79 11.06
CA LYS A 7 5.89 -13.78 9.69
C LYS A 7 4.90 -13.02 8.82
N VAL A 8 5.34 -11.87 8.30
CA VAL A 8 4.51 -11.10 7.38
C VAL A 8 4.51 -11.73 5.99
N ALA A 9 3.36 -11.67 5.31
CA ALA A 9 3.17 -12.25 3.99
C ALA A 9 3.59 -11.30 2.86
N ASP A 10 3.34 -9.99 3.02
CA ASP A 10 3.54 -8.98 1.98
C ASP A 10 3.60 -7.57 2.58
N ILE A 11 4.06 -6.60 1.79
CA ILE A 11 3.90 -5.17 2.05
C ILE A 11 2.54 -4.75 1.47
N ILE A 12 1.74 -4.02 2.26
CA ILE A 12 0.41 -3.56 1.82
C ILE A 12 0.50 -2.13 1.28
N TYR A 13 0.99 -1.20 2.11
CA TYR A 13 1.08 0.21 1.77
C TYR A 13 2.21 0.92 2.51
N VAL A 14 2.54 2.10 2.02
CA VAL A 14 3.41 3.07 2.71
C VAL A 14 2.59 4.28 3.14
N ARG A 15 2.94 4.85 4.29
CA ARG A 15 2.26 6.00 4.92
C ARG A 15 3.18 7.21 4.99
N PHE A 16 2.63 8.35 4.59
CA PHE A 16 3.29 9.66 4.66
C PHE A 16 2.43 10.69 5.40
N GLU A 17 3.05 11.72 5.92
CA GLU A 17 2.43 12.99 6.27
C GLU A 17 2.82 14.00 5.19
N LEU A 18 1.85 14.80 4.70
CA LEU A 18 2.09 15.84 3.71
C LEU A 18 1.41 17.14 4.12
N THR A 19 2.01 18.26 3.79
CA THR A 19 1.43 19.60 4.05
C THR A 19 0.31 19.94 3.08
N GLU A 20 0.32 19.35 1.88
CA GLU A 20 -0.71 19.51 0.86
C GLU A 20 -0.70 18.31 -0.10
N PHE A 21 -1.79 18.11 -0.88
CA PHE A 21 -1.97 16.91 -1.68
C PHE A 21 -1.90 17.11 -3.21
N GLU A 22 -2.01 18.35 -3.69
CA GLU A 22 -2.16 18.61 -5.13
C GLU A 22 -0.94 18.18 -5.96
N GLU A 23 0.27 18.45 -5.48
CA GLU A 23 1.48 18.01 -6.18
C GLU A 23 1.61 16.48 -6.16
N GLN A 24 1.21 15.84 -5.04
CA GLN A 24 1.26 14.38 -4.92
C GLN A 24 0.25 13.72 -5.86
N LYS A 25 -0.97 14.26 -5.97
CA LYS A 25 -1.97 13.77 -6.92
C LYS A 25 -1.44 13.84 -8.36
N LYS A 26 -0.90 14.99 -8.74
CA LYS A 26 -0.31 15.19 -10.07
C LYS A 26 0.85 14.23 -10.34
N TYR A 27 1.71 14.02 -9.35
CA TYR A 27 2.83 13.08 -9.47
C TYR A 27 2.32 11.65 -9.72
N PHE A 28 1.36 11.18 -8.92
CA PHE A 28 0.84 9.82 -9.06
C PHE A 28 -0.01 9.62 -10.31
N ASP A 29 -0.73 10.65 -10.77
CA ASP A 29 -1.39 10.60 -12.08
C ASP A 29 -0.37 10.34 -13.20
N HIS A 30 0.76 11.03 -13.18
CA HIS A 30 1.85 10.80 -14.15
C HIS A 30 2.55 9.47 -13.95
N PHE A 31 2.65 8.97 -12.71
CA PHE A 31 3.27 7.69 -12.38
C PHE A 31 2.38 6.49 -12.73
N GLY A 32 1.07 6.70 -12.83
CA GLY A 32 0.09 5.68 -13.17
C GLY A 32 -0.61 5.02 -11.99
N LEU A 33 -0.48 5.56 -10.78
CA LEU A 33 -1.33 5.17 -9.66
C LEU A 33 -2.69 5.89 -9.75
N MET A 34 -3.73 5.18 -9.33
CA MET A 34 -5.10 5.69 -9.34
C MET A 34 -5.51 6.15 -7.95
N LEU A 35 -6.23 7.27 -7.89
CA LEU A 35 -6.84 7.73 -6.65
C LEU A 35 -7.92 6.70 -6.22
N ALA A 36 -7.74 6.08 -5.06
CA ALA A 36 -8.68 5.12 -4.51
C ALA A 36 -9.73 5.78 -3.61
N TYR A 37 -9.30 6.74 -2.79
CA TYR A 37 -10.16 7.48 -1.87
C TYR A 37 -9.49 8.80 -1.48
N GLU A 38 -10.30 9.80 -1.15
CA GLU A 38 -9.86 11.09 -0.65
C GLU A 38 -10.90 11.67 0.30
N ASP A 39 -10.44 12.27 1.38
CA ASP A 39 -11.22 13.13 2.27
C ASP A 39 -10.44 14.41 2.60
N GLU A 40 -10.93 15.21 3.54
CA GLU A 40 -10.30 16.49 3.92
C GLU A 40 -8.89 16.32 4.50
N ASN A 41 -8.58 15.15 5.08
CA ASN A 41 -7.37 14.90 5.84
C ASN A 41 -6.47 13.80 5.24
N SER A 42 -6.95 13.05 4.26
CA SER A 42 -6.23 11.87 3.76
C SER A 42 -6.47 11.62 2.29
N ILE A 43 -5.44 11.12 1.61
CA ILE A 43 -5.52 10.62 0.23
C ILE A 43 -4.94 9.21 0.15
N PHE A 44 -5.57 8.37 -0.66
CA PHE A 44 -5.21 6.97 -0.85
C PHE A 44 -5.03 6.68 -2.33
N PHE A 45 -3.93 6.07 -2.71
CA PHE A 45 -3.66 5.65 -4.09
C PHE A 45 -3.47 4.15 -4.19
N ARG A 46 -3.89 3.58 -5.31
CA ARG A 46 -3.79 2.14 -5.61
C ARG A 46 -3.20 1.89 -6.98
N GLY A 47 -2.68 0.68 -7.16
CA GLY A 47 -2.39 0.12 -8.48
C GLY A 47 -3.62 -0.60 -9.06
N SER A 48 -3.43 -1.29 -10.18
CA SER A 48 -4.47 -2.07 -10.87
C SER A 48 -4.85 -3.39 -10.20
N GLY A 49 -4.07 -3.87 -9.23
CA GLY A 49 -4.32 -5.12 -8.52
C GLY A 49 -5.46 -5.06 -7.51
N THR A 50 -5.54 -6.04 -6.63
CA THR A 50 -6.60 -6.20 -5.62
C THR A 50 -6.33 -5.47 -4.31
N ALA A 51 -5.16 -4.85 -4.13
CA ALA A 51 -4.89 -4.05 -2.94
C ALA A 51 -5.83 -2.83 -2.91
N PRO A 52 -6.55 -2.57 -1.80
CA PRO A 52 -7.44 -1.42 -1.69
C PRO A 52 -6.68 -0.10 -1.85
N TYR A 53 -5.45 -0.03 -1.38
CA TYR A 53 -4.49 1.04 -1.65
C TYR A 53 -3.07 0.54 -1.38
N ALA A 54 -2.08 1.22 -1.97
CA ALA A 54 -0.65 0.94 -1.79
C ALA A 54 0.10 2.14 -1.20
N TYR A 55 -0.54 3.30 -1.19
CA TYR A 55 -0.02 4.54 -0.66
C TYR A 55 -1.11 5.30 0.07
N VAL A 56 -0.79 5.85 1.23
CA VAL A 56 -1.66 6.75 1.97
C VAL A 56 -0.85 7.94 2.47
N ALA A 57 -1.42 9.15 2.35
CA ALA A 57 -0.89 10.33 2.99
C ALA A 57 -1.96 11.02 3.82
N THR A 58 -1.59 11.45 5.01
CA THR A 58 -2.39 12.26 5.90
C THR A 58 -1.88 13.70 5.92
N LYS A 59 -2.80 14.65 6.05
CA LYS A 59 -2.45 16.07 6.13
C LYS A 59 -1.78 16.38 7.46
N GLY A 60 -0.64 17.06 7.39
CA GLY A 60 0.12 17.40 8.58
C GLY A 60 0.94 18.68 8.42
N LYS A 61 1.92 18.85 9.28
CA LYS A 61 2.73 20.08 9.36
C LYS A 61 4.00 20.01 8.52
N GLU A 62 4.42 18.84 8.13
CA GLU A 62 5.65 18.61 7.38
C GLU A 62 5.50 17.44 6.42
N ASN A 63 6.36 17.38 5.42
CA ASN A 63 6.41 16.25 4.50
C ASN A 63 7.37 15.22 5.07
N LYS A 64 6.87 14.06 5.51
CA LYS A 64 7.69 12.99 6.06
C LYS A 64 7.11 11.62 5.82
N TYR A 65 7.98 10.64 5.79
CA TYR A 65 7.62 9.24 5.85
C TYR A 65 7.21 8.88 7.29
N ILE A 66 6.07 8.23 7.42
CA ILE A 66 5.54 7.78 8.73
C ILE A 66 5.85 6.31 8.96
N GLY A 67 5.58 5.45 7.97
CA GLY A 67 5.77 4.03 8.17
C GLY A 67 5.30 3.16 7.01
N THR A 68 5.41 1.86 7.22
CA THR A 68 4.98 0.83 6.27
C THR A 68 4.04 -0.16 6.94
N ALA A 69 3.02 -0.58 6.19
CA ALA A 69 2.10 -1.63 6.61
C ALA A 69 2.41 -2.96 5.93
N TYR A 70 2.31 -4.01 6.72
CA TYR A 70 2.57 -5.39 6.33
C TYR A 70 1.31 -6.24 6.52
N LYS A 71 1.16 -7.24 5.68
CA LYS A 71 0.08 -8.22 5.77
C LYS A 71 0.46 -9.35 6.72
N ALA A 72 -0.34 -9.55 7.77
CA ALA A 72 -0.27 -10.74 8.60
C ALA A 72 -0.80 -11.96 7.83
N ASN A 73 -0.32 -13.16 8.16
CA ASN A 73 -0.89 -14.40 7.65
C ASN A 73 -2.21 -14.71 8.33
N ASP A 74 -2.24 -14.59 9.66
CA ASP A 74 -3.38 -14.91 10.51
C ASP A 74 -3.65 -13.81 11.54
N TYR A 75 -4.86 -13.79 12.09
CA TYR A 75 -5.22 -12.85 13.16
C TYR A 75 -4.39 -13.06 14.44
N SER A 76 -3.99 -14.31 14.71
CA SER A 76 -3.10 -14.65 15.83
C SER A 76 -1.72 -13.97 15.77
N ASP A 77 -1.27 -13.56 14.58
CA ASP A 77 -0.04 -12.75 14.43
C ASP A 77 -0.23 -11.37 15.08
N LEU A 78 -1.43 -10.76 14.93
CA LEU A 78 -1.75 -9.49 15.58
C LEU A 78 -1.81 -9.66 17.11
N GLU A 79 -2.38 -10.75 17.60
CA GLU A 79 -2.45 -11.06 19.05
C GLU A 79 -1.04 -11.25 19.65
N ALA A 80 -0.15 -11.94 18.91
CA ALA A 80 1.23 -12.14 19.33
C ALA A 80 2.00 -10.81 19.41
N LEU A 81 1.86 -9.94 18.41
CA LEU A 81 2.48 -8.62 18.39
C LEU A 81 1.92 -7.70 19.47
N SER A 82 0.59 -7.69 19.63
CA SER A 82 -0.11 -6.92 20.67
C SER A 82 0.42 -7.27 22.06
N LYS A 83 0.56 -8.56 22.34
CA LYS A 83 1.08 -9.05 23.61
C LYS A 83 2.55 -8.72 23.83
N GLU A 84 3.39 -8.93 22.82
CA GLU A 84 4.85 -8.71 22.93
C GLU A 84 5.19 -7.24 23.12
N PHE A 85 4.55 -6.35 22.36
CA PHE A 85 4.83 -4.91 22.39
C PHE A 85 3.90 -4.12 23.30
N ASN A 86 2.91 -4.79 23.94
CA ASN A 86 1.90 -4.17 24.79
C ASN A 86 1.18 -3.01 24.07
N VAL A 87 0.70 -3.28 22.88
CA VAL A 87 -0.05 -2.35 22.01
C VAL A 87 -1.41 -2.95 21.66
N ASP A 88 -2.42 -2.12 21.41
CA ASP A 88 -3.77 -2.57 21.13
C ASP A 88 -3.92 -3.02 19.67
N ILE A 89 -4.76 -4.04 19.47
CA ILE A 89 -5.33 -4.36 18.16
C ILE A 89 -6.49 -3.42 17.93
N VAL A 90 -6.44 -2.62 16.88
CA VAL A 90 -7.49 -1.65 16.55
C VAL A 90 -8.20 -2.03 15.25
N GLU A 91 -9.48 -1.67 15.15
CA GLU A 91 -10.21 -1.75 13.90
C GLU A 91 -9.65 -0.72 12.92
N ASN A 92 -9.36 -1.16 11.70
CA ASN A 92 -8.91 -0.26 10.63
C ASN A 92 -10.12 0.41 9.99
N THR A 93 -10.26 1.72 10.18
CA THR A 93 -11.36 2.53 9.62
C THR A 93 -11.07 3.06 8.20
N GLU A 94 -9.88 2.82 7.69
CA GLU A 94 -9.46 3.19 6.34
C GLU A 94 -10.06 2.24 5.28
N PRO A 95 -10.01 2.58 3.98
CA PRO A 95 -10.53 1.72 2.91
C PRO A 95 -10.02 0.27 3.02
N GLY A 96 -10.92 -0.68 2.85
CA GLY A 96 -10.62 -2.11 3.02
C GLY A 96 -10.87 -2.64 4.44
N GLY A 97 -10.92 -1.80 5.46
CA GLY A 97 -11.20 -2.22 6.84
C GLY A 97 -10.22 -3.25 7.40
N GLY A 98 -10.71 -4.18 8.20
CA GLY A 98 -9.90 -5.18 8.89
C GLY A 98 -9.40 -4.70 10.25
N HIS A 99 -8.31 -5.28 10.73
CA HIS A 99 -7.69 -4.94 12.02
C HIS A 99 -6.20 -4.70 11.83
N LYS A 100 -5.63 -3.88 12.68
CA LYS A 100 -4.20 -3.61 12.66
C LYS A 100 -3.59 -3.43 14.05
N VAL A 101 -2.30 -3.67 14.12
CA VAL A 101 -1.41 -3.33 15.24
C VAL A 101 -0.37 -2.38 14.72
N THR A 102 -0.06 -1.34 15.50
CA THR A 102 1.01 -0.39 15.17
C THR A 102 2.11 -0.47 16.23
N VAL A 103 3.32 -0.71 15.78
CA VAL A 103 4.52 -0.74 16.60
C VAL A 103 5.46 0.37 16.12
N ILE A 104 6.15 1.03 17.03
CA ILE A 104 7.15 2.04 16.69
C ILE A 104 8.53 1.37 16.77
N ASP A 105 9.29 1.49 15.69
CA ASP A 105 10.67 0.99 15.66
C ASP A 105 11.64 1.89 16.46
N PRO A 106 12.91 1.48 16.69
CA PRO A 106 13.87 2.29 17.41
C PRO A 106 14.20 3.66 16.77
N ASP A 107 13.94 3.82 15.48
CA ASP A 107 14.15 5.07 14.74
C ASP A 107 12.90 5.98 14.73
N GLY A 108 11.80 5.53 15.35
CA GLY A 108 10.55 6.27 15.45
C GLY A 108 9.61 6.09 14.25
N ILE A 109 9.86 5.07 13.41
CA ILE A 109 9.05 4.75 12.24
C ILE A 109 7.93 3.79 12.64
N GLU A 110 6.73 4.03 12.12
CA GLU A 110 5.58 3.15 12.36
C GLU A 110 5.68 1.88 11.51
N VAL A 111 5.52 0.75 12.17
CA VAL A 111 5.34 -0.55 11.55
C VAL A 111 3.91 -1.00 11.83
N GLU A 112 3.07 -0.92 10.83
CA GLU A 112 1.70 -1.41 10.92
C GLU A 112 1.64 -2.87 10.44
N VAL A 113 0.93 -3.73 11.14
CA VAL A 113 0.65 -5.10 10.70
C VAL A 113 -0.85 -5.28 10.63
N CYS A 114 -1.36 -5.60 9.44
CA CYS A 114 -2.79 -5.62 9.14
C CYS A 114 -3.28 -7.02 8.81
N HIS A 115 -4.52 -7.34 9.22
CA HIS A 115 -5.22 -8.57 8.87
C HIS A 115 -6.69 -8.29 8.52
N GLY A 116 -7.23 -9.05 7.55
CA GLY A 116 -8.65 -9.01 7.22
C GLY A 116 -9.08 -7.83 6.35
N MET A 117 -8.15 -7.15 5.68
CA MET A 117 -8.50 -6.10 4.71
C MET A 117 -9.25 -6.71 3.51
N THR A 118 -10.38 -6.11 3.15
CA THR A 118 -11.19 -6.52 2.00
C THR A 118 -10.48 -6.12 0.71
N PRO A 119 -10.24 -7.08 -0.22
CA PRO A 119 -9.67 -6.77 -1.52
C PRO A 119 -10.59 -5.84 -2.33
N ALA A 120 -9.98 -4.95 -3.10
CA ALA A 120 -10.70 -4.15 -4.10
C ALA A 120 -10.82 -4.91 -5.42
N GLU A 121 -11.81 -4.55 -6.24
CA GLU A 121 -11.91 -5.08 -7.60
C GLU A 121 -10.69 -4.66 -8.43
N PRO A 122 -10.03 -5.59 -9.13
CA PRO A 122 -8.90 -5.27 -9.98
C PRO A 122 -9.35 -4.42 -11.18
N VAL A 123 -8.50 -3.49 -11.59
CA VAL A 123 -8.70 -2.70 -12.79
C VAL A 123 -8.04 -3.39 -13.98
N ALA A 124 -8.76 -3.52 -15.07
CA ALA A 124 -8.20 -4.09 -16.29
C ALA A 124 -7.05 -3.22 -16.81
N VAL A 125 -5.93 -3.85 -17.10
CA VAL A 125 -4.78 -3.20 -17.72
C VAL A 125 -4.49 -3.88 -19.05
N VAL A 126 -4.17 -3.07 -20.06
CA VAL A 126 -3.70 -3.60 -21.33
C VAL A 126 -2.24 -4.01 -21.17
N SER A 127 -2.02 -5.31 -21.11
CA SER A 127 -0.67 -5.87 -21.09
C SER A 127 -0.13 -5.91 -22.52
N LYS A 128 0.84 -5.04 -22.83
CA LYS A 128 1.62 -5.19 -24.06
C LYS A 128 2.61 -6.33 -23.90
N VAL A 129 2.73 -7.15 -24.96
CA VAL A 129 3.68 -8.26 -24.96
C VAL A 129 5.09 -7.71 -24.91
N LEU A 130 5.80 -7.96 -23.82
CA LEU A 130 7.21 -7.63 -23.69
C LEU A 130 8.07 -8.79 -24.24
N ASN A 131 9.11 -8.46 -25.00
CA ASN A 131 10.13 -9.43 -25.36
C ASN A 131 10.88 -9.86 -24.10
N THR A 132 10.65 -11.09 -23.68
CA THR A 132 11.46 -11.75 -22.64
C THR A 132 12.46 -12.70 -23.31
N GLY A 133 13.46 -13.19 -22.57
CA GLY A 133 14.47 -14.11 -23.10
C GLY A 133 13.91 -15.36 -23.81
N GLN A 134 12.69 -15.76 -23.48
CA GLN A 134 11.99 -16.93 -24.04
C GLN A 134 10.89 -16.57 -25.04
N SER A 135 10.33 -15.37 -25.00
CA SER A 135 9.30 -14.89 -25.90
C SER A 135 9.84 -13.72 -26.73
N LYS A 136 10.06 -13.96 -28.02
CA LYS A 136 10.59 -12.98 -28.96
C LYS A 136 9.52 -12.61 -29.98
N GLN A 137 8.52 -11.85 -29.54
CA GLN A 137 7.55 -11.24 -30.46
C GLN A 137 8.10 -9.87 -30.91
N ARG A 138 8.31 -9.73 -32.21
CA ARG A 138 8.65 -8.44 -32.82
C ARG A 138 7.34 -7.72 -33.18
N GLU A 139 7.01 -6.70 -32.41
CA GLU A 139 6.01 -5.72 -32.82
C GLU A 139 6.73 -4.52 -33.46
N ASN A 140 6.29 -4.12 -34.64
CA ASN A 140 6.86 -2.94 -35.35
C ASN A 140 6.29 -1.63 -34.79
N GLU A 141 5.89 -1.59 -33.55
CA GLU A 141 5.32 -0.44 -32.85
C GLU A 141 6.19 -0.04 -31.67
N LEU A 142 6.24 1.27 -31.41
CA LEU A 142 6.86 1.78 -30.20
C LEU A 142 6.11 1.28 -28.99
N GLN A 143 6.76 0.44 -28.19
CA GLN A 143 6.22 -0.06 -26.93
C GLN A 143 6.23 1.08 -25.92
N ARG A 144 5.15 1.87 -25.89
CA ARG A 144 4.89 2.85 -24.83
C ARG A 144 3.80 2.28 -23.93
N PHE A 145 4.07 2.25 -22.65
CA PHE A 145 3.02 1.96 -21.67
C PHE A 145 2.14 3.21 -21.57
N GLY A 146 0.86 3.07 -21.89
CA GLY A 146 -0.15 4.06 -21.55
C GLY A 146 -0.39 4.08 -20.04
N LYS A 147 -1.10 5.09 -19.54
CA LYS A 147 -1.60 5.07 -18.18
C LYS A 147 -2.50 3.86 -17.97
N ALA A 148 -2.39 3.19 -16.83
CA ALA A 148 -3.22 2.03 -16.50
C ALA A 148 -4.73 2.34 -16.47
N ALA A 149 -5.11 3.61 -16.38
CA ALA A 149 -6.48 4.09 -16.34
C ALA A 149 -7.03 4.60 -17.69
N ASP A 150 -6.21 4.71 -18.73
CA ASP A 150 -6.58 5.32 -20.02
C ASP A 150 -6.93 4.27 -21.09
N GLU A 151 -6.99 2.98 -20.74
CA GLU A 151 -7.26 1.89 -21.70
C GLU A 151 -8.34 0.95 -21.22
#